data_02bf1e1fb08d97271b553b1704788288
#
_entry.id   02bf1e1fb08d97271b553b1704788288
#
_cell.length_a   1.000
_cell.length_b   1.000
_cell.length_c   1.000
_cell.angle_alpha   90.00
_cell.angle_beta   90.00
_cell.angle_gamma   90.00
#
_symmetry.space_group_name_H-M   'P 1'
#
loop_
_entity.id
_entity.type
_entity.pdbx_description
1 polymer ?
#
loop_
_entity_poly.entity_id
_entity_poly.type
_entity_poly.pdbx_seq_one_letter_code
_entity_poly.pdbx_strand_id
1 'polypeptide(L)'
;MKSAVIRTREGGKFLSGVSLLTLSAVAVKVIGHAYRLPLLRVLGAAGRGDFNTAYEVYALLCVLSTAGLPVAMSVLLAGGDGAPAYRALSRRIYRVSLAVFCTIGVLGTAALLLPARLWAEMLGNPDAAASIRAVSPAVLAVCLAGAARGYFQGLSDMKPTAVSQVIEALGKLILGLAFAYFAARRGAPLPVTAACAVLGLTAGTVASAAWLLFRRARQDRRAGDALPVDMPPFPLPGRRHILRRLAAVALPVTLSAGVISLAKCEDHA
;
A
#
# COMPACT_ATOMS: atom_id res chain seq x y z
N MET A 1 -18.33 -6.46 37.02
CA MET A 1 -16.88 -6.66 37.03
C MET A 1 -16.30 -7.29 35.74
N LYS A 2 -16.91 -8.30 35.10
CA LYS A 2 -16.39 -8.91 33.85
C LYS A 2 -16.32 -7.96 32.66
N SER A 3 -17.27 -7.03 32.50
CA SER A 3 -17.28 -6.06 31.38
C SER A 3 -16.18 -5.00 31.46
N ALA A 4 -15.77 -4.57 32.67
CA ALA A 4 -14.68 -3.61 32.84
C ALA A 4 -13.30 -4.23 32.54
N VAL A 5 -13.08 -5.50 32.92
CA VAL A 5 -11.84 -6.25 32.65
C VAL A 5 -11.66 -6.55 31.15
N ILE A 6 -12.76 -6.80 30.43
CA ILE A 6 -12.71 -7.01 28.96
C ILE A 6 -12.32 -5.71 28.27
N ARG A 7 -12.88 -4.56 28.67
CA ARG A 7 -12.61 -3.24 28.09
C ARG A 7 -11.14 -2.78 28.30
N THR A 8 -10.55 -3.08 29.44
CA THR A 8 -9.13 -2.79 29.72
C THR A 8 -8.18 -3.68 28.92
N ARG A 9 -8.55 -4.94 28.67
CA ARG A 9 -7.72 -5.89 27.92
C ARG A 9 -7.75 -5.61 26.40
N GLU A 10 -8.86 -5.11 25.88
CA GLU A 10 -8.97 -4.64 24.48
C GLU A 10 -8.23 -3.32 24.27
N GLY A 11 -8.34 -2.38 25.23
CA GLY A 11 -7.56 -1.14 25.23
C GLY A 11 -6.05 -1.38 25.21
N GLY A 12 -5.56 -2.34 26.00
CA GLY A 12 -4.13 -2.70 26.01
C GLY A 12 -3.64 -3.31 24.69
N LYS A 13 -4.44 -4.13 24.03
CA LYS A 13 -4.11 -4.69 22.71
C LYS A 13 -4.14 -3.62 21.62
N PHE A 14 -5.06 -2.70 21.69
CA PHE A 14 -5.14 -1.57 20.75
C PHE A 14 -3.94 -0.65 20.90
N LEU A 15 -3.58 -0.25 22.12
CA LEU A 15 -2.40 0.57 22.39
C LEU A 15 -1.10 -0.10 21.94
N SER A 16 -0.94 -1.41 22.21
CA SER A 16 0.22 -2.16 21.71
C SER A 16 0.26 -2.27 20.19
N GLY A 17 -0.88 -2.30 19.52
CA GLY A 17 -0.99 -2.29 18.06
C GLY A 17 -0.59 -0.93 17.47
N VAL A 18 -1.04 0.16 18.07
CA VAL A 18 -0.68 1.53 17.64
C VAL A 18 0.81 1.78 17.86
N SER A 19 1.38 1.41 19.00
CA SER A 19 2.82 1.55 19.25
C SER A 19 3.66 0.75 18.25
N LEU A 20 3.22 -0.45 17.85
CA LEU A 20 3.88 -1.24 16.84
C LEU A 20 3.87 -0.57 15.45
N LEU A 21 2.74 0.04 15.07
CA LEU A 21 2.65 0.82 13.82
C LEU A 21 3.58 2.04 13.85
N THR A 22 3.60 2.77 14.96
CA THR A 22 4.51 3.92 15.12
C THR A 22 5.97 3.48 15.01
N LEU A 23 6.35 2.40 15.69
CA LEU A 23 7.71 1.86 15.62
C LEU A 23 8.06 1.42 14.19
N SER A 24 7.15 0.74 13.49
CA SER A 24 7.37 0.36 12.09
C SER A 24 7.51 1.57 11.17
N ALA A 25 6.74 2.64 11.40
CA ALA A 25 6.85 3.88 10.63
C ALA A 25 8.21 4.58 10.84
N VAL A 26 8.72 4.59 12.06
CA VAL A 26 10.08 5.09 12.36
C VAL A 26 11.14 4.23 11.66
N ALA A 27 11.04 2.90 11.77
CA ALA A 27 11.96 1.98 11.11
C ALA A 27 11.97 2.19 9.59
N VAL A 28 10.81 2.33 8.96
CA VAL A 28 10.67 2.61 7.51
C VAL A 28 11.34 3.93 7.12
N LYS A 29 11.20 4.98 7.94
CA LYS A 29 11.88 6.27 7.71
C LYS A 29 13.40 6.13 7.80
N VAL A 30 13.91 5.43 8.83
CA VAL A 30 15.35 5.17 8.97
C VAL A 30 15.89 4.38 7.78
N ILE A 31 15.21 3.31 7.37
CA ILE A 31 15.57 2.53 6.18
C ILE A 31 15.56 3.41 4.92
N GLY A 32 14.55 4.26 4.76
CA GLY A 32 14.44 5.19 3.63
C GLY A 32 15.59 6.20 3.57
N HIS A 33 16.07 6.71 4.71
CA HIS A 33 17.25 7.57 4.76
C HIS A 33 18.54 6.80 4.47
N ALA A 34 18.69 5.59 5.04
CA ALA A 34 19.82 4.72 4.77
C ALA A 34 19.94 4.33 3.28
N TYR A 35 18.82 4.30 2.54
CA TYR A 35 18.79 4.03 1.12
C TYR A 35 19.37 5.19 0.27
N ARG A 36 19.16 6.45 0.70
CA ARG A 36 19.50 7.64 -0.10
C ARG A 36 20.99 7.79 -0.38
N LEU A 37 21.84 7.57 0.63
CA LEU A 37 23.29 7.78 0.50
C LEU A 37 23.97 6.80 -0.48
N PRO A 38 23.76 5.46 -0.35
CA PRO A 38 24.31 4.51 -1.31
C PRO A 38 23.77 4.72 -2.72
N LEU A 39 22.47 5.06 -2.84
CA LEU A 39 21.84 5.31 -4.13
C LEU A 39 22.50 6.49 -4.85
N LEU A 40 22.80 7.58 -4.12
CA LEU A 40 23.45 8.74 -4.68
C LEU A 40 24.86 8.41 -5.21
N ARG A 41 25.59 7.52 -4.53
CA ARG A 41 26.93 7.09 -4.97
C ARG A 41 26.87 6.25 -6.26
N VAL A 42 25.79 5.48 -6.47
CA VAL A 42 25.63 4.64 -7.67
C VAL A 42 25.08 5.43 -8.86
N LEU A 43 24.09 6.29 -8.63
CA LEU A 43 23.37 7.00 -9.70
C LEU A 43 23.95 8.37 -10.03
N GLY A 44 24.71 8.99 -9.13
CA GLY A 44 25.09 10.39 -9.25
C GLY A 44 23.88 11.35 -9.19
N ALA A 45 24.09 12.62 -9.53
CA ALA A 45 23.05 13.63 -9.48
C ALA A 45 21.98 13.44 -10.57
N ALA A 46 22.39 13.16 -11.80
CA ALA A 46 21.48 13.00 -12.95
C ALA A 46 20.56 11.77 -12.79
N GLY A 47 21.12 10.58 -12.55
CA GLY A 47 20.30 9.38 -12.37
C GLY A 47 19.40 9.43 -11.14
N ARG A 48 19.75 10.24 -10.12
CA ARG A 48 18.86 10.54 -9.01
C ARG A 48 17.67 11.40 -9.44
N GLY A 49 17.88 12.32 -10.38
CA GLY A 49 16.79 13.09 -11.01
C GLY A 49 15.76 12.15 -11.63
N ASP A 50 16.19 11.20 -12.46
CA ASP A 50 15.31 10.21 -13.11
C ASP A 50 14.54 9.37 -12.11
N PHE A 51 15.20 8.94 -11.02
CA PHE A 51 14.58 8.20 -9.93
C PHE A 51 13.50 9.04 -9.22
N ASN A 52 13.82 10.28 -8.86
CA ASN A 52 12.91 11.18 -8.14
C ASN A 52 11.68 11.52 -8.99
N THR A 53 11.86 11.87 -10.26
CA THR A 53 10.76 12.15 -11.19
C THR A 53 9.76 10.98 -11.26
N ALA A 54 10.26 9.75 -11.41
CA ALA A 54 9.40 8.57 -11.41
C ALA A 54 8.71 8.35 -10.06
N TYR A 55 9.43 8.61 -8.96
CA TYR A 55 8.88 8.45 -7.61
C TYR A 55 7.79 9.48 -7.29
N GLU A 56 7.91 10.73 -7.75
CA GLU A 56 6.92 11.79 -7.56
C GLU A 56 5.58 11.46 -8.25
N VAL A 57 5.63 11.06 -9.53
CA VAL A 57 4.42 10.63 -10.26
C VAL A 57 3.77 9.42 -9.60
N TYR A 58 4.58 8.44 -9.21
CA TYR A 58 4.10 7.28 -8.48
C TYR A 58 3.44 7.67 -7.15
N ALA A 59 4.08 8.54 -6.36
CA ALA A 59 3.59 8.98 -5.06
C ALA A 59 2.25 9.71 -5.19
N LEU A 60 2.11 10.60 -6.18
CA LEU A 60 0.86 11.30 -6.47
C LEU A 60 -0.28 10.32 -6.76
N LEU A 61 -0.06 9.36 -7.67
CA LEU A 61 -1.09 8.36 -7.99
C LEU A 61 -1.38 7.42 -6.83
N CYS A 62 -0.38 7.07 -6.02
CA CYS A 62 -0.59 6.28 -4.82
C CYS A 62 -1.48 7.02 -3.81
N VAL A 63 -1.25 8.30 -3.57
CA VAL A 63 -2.09 9.11 -2.67
C VAL A 63 -3.52 9.15 -3.19
N LEU A 64 -3.72 9.48 -4.46
CA LEU A 64 -5.05 9.53 -5.07
C LEU A 64 -5.77 8.17 -5.04
N SER A 65 -5.03 7.09 -5.25
CA SER A 65 -5.61 5.74 -5.34
C SER A 65 -5.85 5.06 -3.99
N THR A 66 -5.09 5.41 -2.94
CA THR A 66 -5.07 4.61 -1.71
C THR A 66 -5.36 5.38 -0.43
N ALA A 67 -5.35 6.72 -0.41
CA ALA A 67 -5.44 7.48 0.83
C ALA A 67 -6.73 7.22 1.62
N GLY A 68 -7.88 7.24 0.97
CA GLY A 68 -9.18 7.10 1.63
C GLY A 68 -9.70 5.67 1.76
N LEU A 69 -9.35 4.79 0.82
CA LEU A 69 -9.96 3.47 0.71
C LEU A 69 -9.59 2.51 1.87
N PRO A 70 -8.33 2.40 2.33
CA PRO A 70 -8.00 1.57 3.49
C PRO A 70 -8.68 2.05 4.77
N VAL A 71 -8.80 3.38 4.94
CA VAL A 71 -9.51 3.98 6.06
C VAL A 71 -10.99 3.65 6.01
N ALA A 72 -11.64 3.81 4.85
CA ALA A 72 -13.04 3.46 4.69
C ALA A 72 -13.31 1.99 5.00
N MET A 73 -12.42 1.10 4.55
CA MET A 73 -12.52 -0.32 4.82
C MET A 73 -12.33 -0.64 6.31
N SER A 74 -11.37 -0.01 6.98
CA SER A 74 -11.16 -0.20 8.42
C SER A 74 -12.35 0.27 9.24
N VAL A 75 -12.97 1.41 8.87
CA VAL A 75 -14.19 1.93 9.51
C VAL A 75 -15.38 0.98 9.31
N LEU A 76 -15.56 0.44 8.10
CA LEU A 76 -16.65 -0.51 7.82
C LEU A 76 -16.51 -1.84 8.59
N LEU A 77 -15.29 -2.20 8.97
CA LEU A 77 -14.98 -3.42 9.74
C LEU A 77 -14.79 -3.14 11.23
N ALA A 78 -14.81 -1.89 11.69
CA ALA A 78 -14.64 -1.57 13.09
C ALA A 78 -15.84 -2.01 13.93
N GLY A 79 -15.58 -2.47 15.16
CA GLY A 79 -16.64 -2.79 16.14
C GLY A 79 -17.26 -4.17 16.01
N GLY A 80 -16.69 -5.06 15.20
CA GLY A 80 -17.18 -6.43 15.11
C GLY A 80 -16.79 -7.30 16.30
N ASP A 81 -17.73 -8.10 16.77
CA ASP A 81 -17.65 -8.97 17.96
C ASP A 81 -16.98 -10.33 17.69
N GLY A 82 -16.49 -10.57 16.48
CA GLY A 82 -15.90 -11.86 16.08
C GLY A 82 -16.92 -12.98 15.87
N ALA A 83 -18.22 -12.69 15.95
CA ALA A 83 -19.29 -13.65 15.68
C ALA A 83 -19.18 -14.26 14.26
N PRO A 84 -19.68 -15.47 14.04
CA PRO A 84 -19.64 -16.12 12.72
C PRO A 84 -20.30 -15.27 11.62
N ALA A 85 -21.41 -14.60 11.91
CA ALA A 85 -22.11 -13.68 11.01
C ALA A 85 -21.22 -12.49 10.62
N TYR A 86 -20.48 -11.93 11.57
CA TYR A 86 -19.52 -10.86 11.32
C TYR A 86 -18.35 -11.31 10.44
N ARG A 87 -17.86 -12.55 10.60
CA ARG A 87 -16.83 -13.12 9.73
C ARG A 87 -17.31 -13.25 8.27
N ALA A 88 -18.54 -13.68 8.05
CA ALA A 88 -19.13 -13.75 6.72
C ALA A 88 -19.26 -12.34 6.09
N LEU A 89 -19.71 -11.35 6.88
CA LEU A 89 -19.79 -9.95 6.47
C LEU A 89 -18.41 -9.38 6.13
N SER A 90 -17.42 -9.57 6.98
CA SER A 90 -16.05 -9.07 6.77
C SER A 90 -15.40 -9.66 5.53
N ARG A 91 -15.62 -10.95 5.24
CA ARG A 91 -15.18 -11.58 3.98
C ARG A 91 -15.84 -10.97 2.75
N ARG A 92 -17.15 -10.63 2.86
CA ARG A 92 -17.87 -9.98 1.74
C ARG A 92 -17.39 -8.57 1.51
N ILE A 93 -17.22 -7.77 2.56
CA ILE A 93 -16.66 -6.41 2.49
C ILE A 93 -15.27 -6.47 1.86
N TYR A 94 -14.40 -7.38 2.32
CA TYR A 94 -13.05 -7.55 1.77
C TYR A 94 -13.06 -7.85 0.28
N ARG A 95 -13.87 -8.83 -0.18
CA ARG A 95 -13.94 -9.19 -1.60
C ARG A 95 -14.42 -8.04 -2.49
N VAL A 96 -15.43 -7.31 -2.04
CA VAL A 96 -15.94 -6.14 -2.79
C VAL A 96 -14.88 -5.03 -2.81
N SER A 97 -14.26 -4.72 -1.68
CA SER A 97 -13.19 -3.73 -1.60
C SER A 97 -11.98 -4.13 -2.45
N LEU A 98 -11.54 -5.39 -2.38
CA LEU A 98 -10.42 -5.90 -3.17
C LEU A 98 -10.67 -5.72 -4.68
N ALA A 99 -11.91 -5.97 -5.15
CA ALA A 99 -12.26 -5.73 -6.56
C ALA A 99 -12.11 -4.25 -6.93
N VAL A 100 -12.57 -3.33 -6.07
CA VAL A 100 -12.41 -1.88 -6.29
C VAL A 100 -10.93 -1.49 -6.33
N PHE A 101 -10.15 -1.92 -5.33
CA PHE A 101 -8.72 -1.63 -5.28
C PHE A 101 -7.96 -2.20 -6.48
N CYS A 102 -8.32 -3.42 -6.92
CA CYS A 102 -7.75 -4.04 -8.11
C CYS A 102 -8.06 -3.21 -9.36
N THR A 103 -9.32 -2.79 -9.54
CA THR A 103 -9.72 -1.95 -10.68
C THR A 103 -8.95 -0.63 -10.69
N ILE A 104 -8.90 0.08 -9.56
CA ILE A 104 -8.17 1.33 -9.43
C ILE A 104 -6.66 1.10 -9.68
N GLY A 105 -6.10 0.03 -9.12
CA GLY A 105 -4.70 -0.31 -9.31
C GLY A 105 -4.35 -0.64 -10.76
N VAL A 106 -5.20 -1.36 -11.48
CA VAL A 106 -5.02 -1.65 -12.92
C VAL A 106 -5.11 -0.37 -13.74
N LEU A 107 -6.13 0.46 -13.50
CA LEU A 107 -6.28 1.74 -14.19
C LEU A 107 -5.11 2.68 -13.90
N GLY A 108 -4.66 2.78 -12.65
CA GLY A 108 -3.51 3.59 -12.25
C GLY A 108 -2.20 3.09 -12.88
N THR A 109 -2.00 1.77 -12.92
CA THR A 109 -0.86 1.16 -13.61
C THR A 109 -0.89 1.47 -15.11
N ALA A 110 -2.04 1.33 -15.76
CA ALA A 110 -2.20 1.65 -17.18
C ALA A 110 -1.97 3.14 -17.46
N ALA A 111 -2.48 4.02 -16.58
CA ALA A 111 -2.30 5.47 -16.67
C ALA A 111 -0.85 5.91 -16.54
N LEU A 112 0.00 5.17 -15.83
CA LEU A 112 1.45 5.42 -15.79
C LEU A 112 2.20 4.76 -16.94
N LEU A 113 1.88 3.51 -17.23
CA LEU A 113 2.65 2.68 -18.16
C LEU A 113 2.49 3.13 -19.61
N LEU A 114 1.23 3.41 -20.03
CA LEU A 114 0.92 3.74 -21.41
C LEU A 114 1.52 5.10 -21.83
N PRO A 115 1.28 6.21 -21.10
CA PRO A 115 1.84 7.50 -21.45
C PRO A 115 3.15 7.82 -20.68
N ALA A 116 3.98 6.82 -20.38
CA ALA A 116 5.19 7.04 -19.55
C ALA A 116 6.16 8.09 -20.15
N ARG A 117 6.27 8.18 -21.48
CA ARG A 117 7.03 9.22 -22.16
C ARG A 117 6.43 10.60 -21.97
N LEU A 118 5.09 10.72 -22.13
CA LEU A 118 4.38 11.97 -21.94
C LEU A 118 4.56 12.50 -20.51
N TRP A 119 4.47 11.64 -19.50
CA TRP A 119 4.75 12.02 -18.11
C TRP A 119 6.18 12.53 -17.94
N ALA A 120 7.16 11.84 -18.52
CA ALA A 120 8.57 12.23 -18.45
C ALA A 120 8.82 13.60 -19.12
N GLU A 121 8.23 13.84 -20.29
CA GLU A 121 8.32 15.10 -21.03
C GLU A 121 7.64 16.25 -20.27
N MET A 122 6.43 16.02 -19.73
CA MET A 122 5.69 17.03 -18.94
C MET A 122 6.45 17.45 -17.67
N LEU A 123 7.26 16.58 -17.10
CA LEU A 123 8.10 16.85 -15.92
C LEU A 123 9.50 17.36 -16.30
N GLY A 124 9.73 17.65 -17.56
CA GLY A 124 11.02 18.19 -18.04
C GLY A 124 12.18 17.20 -17.97
N ASN A 125 11.91 15.89 -17.80
CA ASN A 125 12.95 14.86 -17.71
C ASN A 125 12.60 13.64 -18.59
N PRO A 126 12.86 13.69 -19.91
CA PRO A 126 12.55 12.60 -20.83
C PRO A 126 13.24 11.26 -20.48
N ASP A 127 14.42 11.30 -19.85
CA ASP A 127 15.19 10.14 -19.44
C ASP A 127 14.51 9.33 -18.32
N ALA A 128 13.64 9.96 -17.55
CA ALA A 128 12.87 9.29 -16.51
C ALA A 128 11.80 8.31 -17.03
N ALA A 129 11.52 8.29 -18.35
CA ALA A 129 10.48 7.42 -18.93
C ALA A 129 10.68 5.93 -18.61
N ALA A 130 11.93 5.45 -18.59
CA ALA A 130 12.27 4.08 -18.21
C ALA A 130 11.93 3.81 -16.74
N SER A 131 12.24 4.74 -15.85
CA SER A 131 11.97 4.67 -14.42
C SER A 131 10.45 4.72 -14.13
N ILE A 132 9.68 5.54 -14.87
CA ILE A 132 8.21 5.59 -14.77
C ILE A 132 7.58 4.25 -15.17
N ARG A 133 8.07 3.63 -16.25
CA ARG A 133 7.61 2.27 -16.62
C ARG A 133 7.94 1.24 -15.56
N ALA A 134 9.12 1.32 -14.96
CA ALA A 134 9.56 0.40 -13.93
C ALA A 134 8.73 0.49 -12.64
N VAL A 135 8.22 1.69 -12.30
CA VAL A 135 7.38 1.88 -11.10
C VAL A 135 5.90 1.58 -11.34
N SER A 136 5.43 1.59 -12.59
CA SER A 136 4.01 1.46 -12.91
C SER A 136 3.33 0.24 -12.25
N PRO A 137 3.92 -0.98 -12.23
CA PRO A 137 3.28 -2.13 -11.58
C PRO A 137 3.18 -1.99 -10.05
N ALA A 138 3.99 -1.13 -9.44
CA ALA A 138 3.92 -0.88 -8.02
C ALA A 138 2.58 -0.26 -7.60
N VAL A 139 1.91 0.50 -8.48
CA VAL A 139 0.59 1.10 -8.19
C VAL A 139 -0.45 0.02 -7.92
N LEU A 140 -0.52 -1.03 -8.73
CA LEU A 140 -1.40 -2.16 -8.48
C LEU A 140 -1.05 -2.87 -7.18
N ALA A 141 0.24 -3.11 -6.94
CA ALA A 141 0.70 -3.77 -5.72
C ALA A 141 0.36 -2.97 -4.45
N VAL A 142 0.51 -1.64 -4.48
CA VAL A 142 0.12 -0.75 -3.37
C VAL A 142 -1.39 -0.79 -3.13
N CYS A 143 -2.20 -0.78 -4.18
CA CYS A 143 -3.66 -0.90 -4.06
C CYS A 143 -4.05 -2.22 -3.38
N LEU A 144 -3.48 -3.35 -3.82
CA LEU A 144 -3.73 -4.66 -3.22
C LEU A 144 -3.27 -4.73 -1.76
N ALA A 145 -2.08 -4.19 -1.47
CA ALA A 145 -1.58 -4.07 -0.10
C ALA A 145 -2.49 -3.18 0.76
N GLY A 146 -2.98 -2.07 0.22
CA GLY A 146 -3.92 -1.15 0.87
C GLY A 146 -5.22 -1.85 1.28
N ALA A 147 -5.81 -2.65 0.39
CA ALA A 147 -6.99 -3.45 0.69
C ALA A 147 -6.75 -4.41 1.87
N ALA A 148 -5.63 -5.13 1.85
CA ALA A 148 -5.29 -6.05 2.91
C ALA A 148 -4.97 -5.34 4.24
N ARG A 149 -4.24 -4.21 4.20
CA ARG A 149 -3.95 -3.38 5.38
C ARG A 149 -5.24 -2.85 6.01
N GLY A 150 -6.15 -2.27 5.22
CA GLY A 150 -7.45 -1.79 5.70
C GLY A 150 -8.28 -2.89 6.35
N TYR A 151 -8.23 -4.11 5.80
CA TYR A 151 -8.89 -5.27 6.40
C TYR A 151 -8.33 -5.62 7.78
N PHE A 152 -7.00 -5.78 7.90
CA PHE A 152 -6.37 -6.12 9.17
C PHE A 152 -6.53 -5.01 10.22
N GLN A 153 -6.41 -3.75 9.82
CA GLN A 153 -6.64 -2.60 10.70
C GLN A 153 -8.09 -2.54 11.21
N GLY A 154 -9.06 -2.81 10.34
CA GLY A 154 -10.47 -2.88 10.72
C GLY A 154 -10.78 -3.99 11.73
N LEU A 155 -10.01 -5.07 11.72
CA LEU A 155 -10.06 -6.14 12.71
C LEU A 155 -9.17 -5.88 13.95
N SER A 156 -8.62 -4.68 14.10
CA SER A 156 -7.69 -4.30 15.17
C SER A 156 -6.39 -5.14 15.22
N ASP A 157 -6.05 -5.87 14.15
CA ASP A 157 -4.78 -6.58 14.00
C ASP A 157 -3.78 -5.73 13.21
N MET A 158 -2.97 -4.93 13.94
CA MET A 158 -2.01 -4.02 13.34
C MET A 158 -0.70 -4.70 12.93
N LYS A 159 -0.42 -5.92 13.41
CA LYS A 159 0.84 -6.65 13.14
C LYS A 159 1.10 -6.88 11.65
N PRO A 160 0.12 -7.38 10.85
CA PRO A 160 0.36 -7.60 9.43
C PRO A 160 0.68 -6.30 8.68
N THR A 161 0.05 -5.20 9.06
CA THR A 161 0.33 -3.89 8.47
C THR A 161 1.76 -3.45 8.75
N ALA A 162 2.21 -3.50 10.01
CA ALA A 162 3.57 -3.13 10.40
C ALA A 162 4.63 -3.97 9.68
N VAL A 163 4.47 -5.30 9.68
CA VAL A 163 5.41 -6.21 9.00
C VAL A 163 5.46 -5.94 7.50
N SER A 164 4.32 -5.71 6.85
CA SER A 164 4.26 -5.43 5.42
C SER A 164 5.01 -4.15 5.03
N GLN A 165 4.95 -3.11 5.87
CA GLN A 165 5.68 -1.86 5.64
C GLN A 165 7.20 -2.07 5.75
N VAL A 166 7.64 -2.88 6.69
CA VAL A 166 9.07 -3.22 6.84
C VAL A 166 9.55 -4.06 5.66
N ILE A 167 8.77 -5.06 5.20
CA ILE A 167 9.10 -5.86 4.00
C ILE A 167 9.27 -4.94 2.78
N GLU A 168 8.35 -4.00 2.58
CA GLU A 168 8.40 -3.05 1.48
C GLU A 168 9.65 -2.17 1.53
N ALA A 169 9.97 -1.62 2.72
CA ALA A 169 11.15 -0.78 2.90
C ALA A 169 12.47 -1.54 2.72
N LEU A 170 12.56 -2.75 3.26
CA LEU A 170 13.73 -3.62 3.09
C LEU A 170 13.88 -4.08 1.64
N GLY A 171 12.77 -4.43 0.98
CA GLY A 171 12.79 -4.78 -0.44
C GLY A 171 13.32 -3.64 -1.29
N LYS A 172 12.84 -2.42 -1.07
CA LYS A 172 13.35 -1.19 -1.72
C LYS A 172 14.85 -1.01 -1.47
N LEU A 173 15.30 -1.13 -0.21
CA LEU A 173 16.69 -0.96 0.16
C LEU A 173 17.58 -2.02 -0.50
N ILE A 174 17.27 -3.29 -0.29
CA ILE A 174 18.13 -4.40 -0.71
C ILE A 174 18.08 -4.59 -2.23
N LEU A 175 16.89 -4.78 -2.79
CA LEU A 175 16.73 -5.05 -4.21
C LEU A 175 17.00 -3.80 -5.06
N GLY A 176 16.61 -2.61 -4.59
CA GLY A 176 16.88 -1.36 -5.31
C GLY A 176 18.36 -1.07 -5.45
N LEU A 177 19.12 -1.22 -4.37
CA LEU A 177 20.57 -1.04 -4.43
C LEU A 177 21.26 -2.16 -5.23
N ALA A 178 20.83 -3.42 -5.05
CA ALA A 178 21.40 -4.55 -5.78
C ALA A 178 21.21 -4.38 -7.29
N PHE A 179 19.99 -4.10 -7.74
CA PHE A 179 19.69 -3.93 -9.17
C PHE A 179 20.42 -2.72 -9.78
N ALA A 180 20.45 -1.57 -9.07
CA ALA A 180 21.21 -0.41 -9.52
C ALA A 180 22.71 -0.70 -9.63
N TYR A 181 23.28 -1.36 -8.61
CA TYR A 181 24.69 -1.70 -8.59
C TYR A 181 25.08 -2.68 -9.71
N PHE A 182 24.28 -3.71 -9.95
CA PHE A 182 24.53 -4.65 -11.04
C PHE A 182 24.39 -4.00 -12.42
N ALA A 183 23.40 -3.10 -12.60
CA ALA A 183 23.25 -2.35 -13.86
C ALA A 183 24.47 -1.44 -14.10
N ALA A 184 24.88 -0.68 -13.09
CA ALA A 184 26.05 0.19 -13.17
C ALA A 184 27.35 -0.60 -13.47
N ARG A 185 27.56 -1.75 -12.83
CA ARG A 185 28.73 -2.61 -13.11
C ARG A 185 28.75 -3.18 -14.53
N ARG A 186 27.61 -3.34 -15.16
CA ARG A 186 27.49 -3.79 -16.55
C ARG A 186 27.61 -2.65 -17.56
N GLY A 187 27.90 -1.42 -17.11
CA GLY A 187 28.01 -0.25 -17.98
C GLY A 187 26.68 0.22 -18.56
N ALA A 188 25.56 -0.10 -17.91
CA ALA A 188 24.26 0.34 -18.38
C ALA A 188 24.16 1.89 -18.33
N PRO A 189 23.44 2.52 -19.28
CA PRO A 189 23.18 3.95 -19.26
C PRO A 189 22.50 4.40 -17.96
N LEU A 190 22.73 5.63 -17.53
CA LEU A 190 22.16 6.17 -16.28
C LEU A 190 20.64 6.02 -16.19
N PRO A 191 19.81 6.32 -17.23
CA PRO A 191 18.37 6.11 -17.18
C PRO A 191 17.97 4.66 -16.90
N VAL A 192 18.70 3.69 -17.45
CA VAL A 192 18.46 2.27 -17.22
C VAL A 192 18.86 1.87 -15.79
N THR A 193 19.96 2.41 -15.29
CA THR A 193 20.43 2.17 -13.92
C THR A 193 19.42 2.74 -12.90
N ALA A 194 18.88 3.93 -13.16
CA ALA A 194 17.81 4.52 -12.35
C ALA A 194 16.54 3.66 -12.39
N ALA A 195 16.13 3.18 -13.57
CA ALA A 195 14.99 2.28 -13.72
C ALA A 195 15.18 0.96 -12.95
N CYS A 196 16.40 0.41 -12.92
CA CYS A 196 16.75 -0.76 -12.11
C CYS A 196 16.61 -0.50 -10.61
N ALA A 197 17.02 0.69 -10.13
CA ALA A 197 16.79 1.08 -8.73
C ALA A 197 15.29 1.14 -8.39
N VAL A 198 14.48 1.68 -9.30
CA VAL A 198 13.02 1.77 -9.17
C VAL A 198 12.35 0.39 -9.22
N LEU A 199 12.85 -0.54 -10.05
CA LEU A 199 12.38 -1.93 -10.05
C LEU A 199 12.51 -2.60 -8.67
N GLY A 200 13.54 -2.25 -7.91
CA GLY A 200 13.68 -2.75 -6.54
C GLY A 200 12.58 -2.24 -5.60
N LEU A 201 12.12 -1.00 -5.77
CA LEU A 201 10.94 -0.48 -5.07
C LEU A 201 9.69 -1.28 -5.47
N THR A 202 9.48 -1.49 -6.76
CA THR A 202 8.35 -2.27 -7.28
C THR A 202 8.36 -3.69 -6.72
N ALA A 203 9.51 -4.36 -6.74
CA ALA A 203 9.68 -5.71 -6.20
C ALA A 203 9.38 -5.77 -4.69
N GLY A 204 9.86 -4.79 -3.91
CA GLY A 204 9.56 -4.69 -2.48
C GLY A 204 8.06 -4.50 -2.20
N THR A 205 7.40 -3.66 -2.97
CA THR A 205 5.95 -3.43 -2.86
C THR A 205 5.14 -4.67 -3.24
N VAL A 206 5.54 -5.37 -4.32
CA VAL A 206 4.92 -6.64 -4.74
C VAL A 206 5.11 -7.71 -3.66
N ALA A 207 6.30 -7.85 -3.09
CA ALA A 207 6.56 -8.80 -2.01
C ALA A 207 5.70 -8.51 -0.77
N SER A 208 5.55 -7.24 -0.39
CA SER A 208 4.68 -6.78 0.69
C SER A 208 3.21 -7.16 0.44
N ALA A 209 2.71 -6.86 -0.77
CA ALA A 209 1.34 -7.20 -1.17
C ALA A 209 1.11 -8.71 -1.17
N ALA A 210 2.02 -9.47 -1.77
CA ALA A 210 1.95 -10.94 -1.83
C ALA A 210 1.93 -11.55 -0.42
N TRP A 211 2.78 -11.07 0.49
CA TRP A 211 2.81 -11.53 1.88
C TRP A 211 1.49 -11.26 2.60
N LEU A 212 0.91 -10.06 2.43
CA LEU A 212 -0.39 -9.72 3.03
C LEU A 212 -1.53 -10.59 2.50
N LEU A 213 -1.59 -10.78 1.18
CA LEU A 213 -2.61 -11.63 0.55
C LEU A 213 -2.48 -13.08 0.99
N PHE A 214 -1.25 -13.60 1.07
CA PHE A 214 -0.99 -14.93 1.57
C PHE A 214 -1.41 -15.11 3.03
N ARG A 215 -1.07 -14.14 3.89
CA ARG A 215 -1.49 -14.12 5.29
C ARG A 215 -3.01 -14.13 5.42
N ARG A 216 -3.68 -13.33 4.58
CA ARG A 216 -5.15 -13.27 4.53
C ARG A 216 -5.75 -14.60 4.06
N ALA A 217 -5.21 -15.19 3.01
CA ALA A 217 -5.68 -16.49 2.51
C ALA A 217 -5.52 -17.61 3.55
N ARG A 218 -4.40 -17.63 4.28
CA ARG A 218 -4.19 -18.57 5.40
C ARG A 218 -5.21 -18.38 6.53
N GLN A 219 -5.55 -17.13 6.85
CA GLN A 219 -6.57 -16.83 7.87
C GLN A 219 -7.95 -17.32 7.43
N ASP A 220 -8.29 -17.17 6.13
CA ASP A 220 -9.57 -17.66 5.60
C ASP A 220 -9.68 -19.17 5.64
N ARG A 221 -8.61 -19.91 5.29
CA ARG A 221 -8.59 -21.37 5.36
C ARG A 221 -8.82 -21.87 6.78
N ARG A 222 -8.07 -21.33 7.75
CA ARG A 222 -8.21 -21.69 9.17
C ARG A 222 -9.59 -21.36 9.74
N ALA A 223 -10.25 -20.33 9.24
CA ALA A 223 -11.60 -19.94 9.69
C ALA A 223 -12.70 -20.69 8.94
N GLY A 224 -12.42 -21.24 7.74
CA GLY A 224 -13.35 -22.10 6.98
C GLY A 224 -13.63 -23.43 7.70
N ASP A 225 -12.61 -23.98 8.35
CA ASP A 225 -12.70 -25.24 9.11
C ASP A 225 -13.50 -25.10 10.43
N ALA A 226 -13.83 -23.88 10.86
CA ALA A 226 -14.48 -23.57 12.14
C ALA A 226 -15.89 -22.97 12.01
N LEU A 227 -16.51 -22.98 10.83
CA LEU A 227 -17.87 -22.45 10.67
C LEU A 227 -18.89 -23.54 11.02
N PRO A 228 -19.84 -23.26 11.96
CA PRO A 228 -20.99 -24.14 12.20
C PRO A 228 -21.85 -24.24 10.94
N VAL A 229 -22.27 -25.45 10.60
CA VAL A 229 -23.10 -25.76 9.43
C VAL A 229 -24.52 -25.14 9.53
N ASP A 230 -24.98 -24.83 10.76
CA ASP A 230 -26.34 -24.36 11.04
C ASP A 230 -26.38 -22.86 11.40
N MET A 231 -25.97 -21.97 10.47
CA MET A 231 -26.22 -20.54 10.69
C MET A 231 -27.52 -20.09 10.00
N PRO A 232 -28.42 -19.40 10.72
CA PRO A 232 -29.59 -18.78 10.10
C PRO A 232 -29.14 -17.77 9.02
N PRO A 233 -29.88 -17.60 7.92
CA PRO A 233 -29.54 -16.69 6.86
C PRO A 233 -29.51 -15.24 7.37
N PHE A 234 -28.31 -14.71 7.63
CA PHE A 234 -28.13 -13.30 7.97
C PHE A 234 -28.16 -12.48 6.67
N PRO A 235 -29.02 -11.45 6.57
CA PRO A 235 -29.10 -10.62 5.37
C PRO A 235 -27.81 -9.83 5.18
N LEU A 236 -26.91 -10.36 4.33
CA LEU A 236 -25.68 -9.67 4.00
C LEU A 236 -25.98 -8.45 3.12
N PRO A 237 -25.41 -7.28 3.42
CA PRO A 237 -25.64 -6.06 2.63
C PRO A 237 -25.24 -6.27 1.19
N GLY A 238 -26.04 -5.74 0.27
CA GLY A 238 -25.80 -5.81 -1.17
C GLY A 238 -24.47 -5.16 -1.57
N ARG A 239 -23.87 -5.61 -2.68
CA ARG A 239 -22.62 -5.01 -3.20
C ARG A 239 -22.72 -3.50 -3.36
N ARG A 240 -23.84 -2.99 -3.89
CA ARG A 240 -24.08 -1.54 -4.09
C ARG A 240 -24.07 -0.76 -2.77
N HIS A 241 -24.60 -1.34 -1.70
CA HIS A 241 -24.62 -0.70 -0.39
C HIS A 241 -23.20 -0.60 0.20
N ILE A 242 -22.39 -1.67 0.07
CA ILE A 242 -20.98 -1.68 0.50
C ILE A 242 -20.19 -0.63 -0.29
N LEU A 243 -20.34 -0.59 -1.62
CA LEU A 243 -19.66 0.38 -2.49
C LEU A 243 -20.02 1.83 -2.14
N ARG A 244 -21.32 2.11 -1.93
CA ARG A 244 -21.78 3.46 -1.55
C ARG A 244 -21.21 3.92 -0.21
N ARG A 245 -21.17 3.04 0.78
CA ARG A 245 -20.57 3.35 2.09
C ARG A 245 -19.05 3.53 1.97
N LEU A 246 -18.39 2.67 1.21
CA LEU A 246 -16.96 2.75 0.97
C LEU A 246 -16.59 4.09 0.29
N ALA A 247 -17.35 4.48 -0.74
CA ALA A 247 -17.17 5.75 -1.43
C ALA A 247 -17.45 6.95 -0.51
N ALA A 248 -18.51 6.91 0.27
CA ALA A 248 -18.88 8.00 1.17
C ALA A 248 -17.80 8.32 2.22
N VAL A 249 -17.05 7.32 2.69
CA VAL A 249 -15.94 7.51 3.63
C VAL A 249 -14.63 7.81 2.90
N ALA A 250 -14.39 7.12 1.77
CA ALA A 250 -13.13 7.26 1.04
C ALA A 250 -12.98 8.64 0.37
N LEU A 251 -14.04 9.17 -0.26
CA LEU A 251 -13.97 10.42 -1.03
C LEU A 251 -13.46 11.61 -0.21
N PRO A 252 -14.02 11.96 0.96
CA PRO A 252 -13.52 13.10 1.72
C PRO A 252 -12.08 12.93 2.20
N VAL A 253 -11.67 11.70 2.57
CA VAL A 253 -10.30 11.41 2.99
C VAL A 253 -9.32 11.51 1.81
N THR A 254 -9.70 11.03 0.64
CA THR A 254 -8.86 11.13 -0.57
C THR A 254 -8.72 12.57 -1.03
N LEU A 255 -9.81 13.35 -1.00
CA LEU A 255 -9.77 14.77 -1.37
C LEU A 255 -8.86 15.56 -0.42
N SER A 256 -8.99 15.38 0.90
CA SER A 256 -8.12 16.05 1.86
C SER A 256 -6.65 15.68 1.69
N ALA A 257 -6.35 14.40 1.46
CA ALA A 257 -4.99 13.94 1.21
C ALA A 257 -4.43 14.48 -0.12
N GLY A 258 -5.26 14.58 -1.16
CA GLY A 258 -4.90 15.15 -2.46
C GLY A 258 -4.54 16.63 -2.34
N VAL A 259 -5.34 17.43 -1.65
CA VAL A 259 -5.07 18.86 -1.40
C VAL A 259 -3.75 19.06 -0.66
N ILE A 260 -3.49 18.28 0.39
CA ILE A 260 -2.24 18.34 1.15
C ILE A 260 -1.03 17.96 0.28
N SER A 261 -1.19 16.97 -0.61
CA SER A 261 -0.11 16.57 -1.53
C SER A 261 0.20 17.64 -2.56
N LEU A 262 -0.81 18.31 -3.10
CA LEU A 262 -0.63 19.41 -4.05
C LEU A 262 0.03 20.62 -3.39
N ALA A 263 -0.39 21.01 -2.19
CA ALA A 263 0.25 22.09 -1.44
C ALA A 263 1.73 21.84 -1.17
N LYS A 264 2.13 20.59 -0.89
CA LYS A 264 3.55 20.24 -0.73
C LYS A 264 4.36 20.29 -2.03
N CYS A 265 3.75 20.11 -3.18
CA CYS A 265 4.44 20.27 -4.47
C CYS A 265 4.73 21.73 -4.77
N GLU A 266 3.86 22.68 -4.36
CA GLU A 266 4.10 24.12 -4.52
C GLU A 266 5.24 24.64 -3.64
N ASP A 267 5.43 24.10 -2.44
CA ASP A 267 6.54 24.48 -1.53
C ASP A 267 7.93 24.02 -2.02
N HIS A 268 8.00 23.19 -3.05
CA HIS A 268 9.25 22.65 -3.62
C HIS A 268 9.55 23.15 -5.06
N ALA A 269 8.67 23.96 -5.65
CA ALA A 269 8.85 24.63 -6.94
C ALA A 269 9.43 26.03 -6.74
#